data_39b6526316f13c3cf70db6f968d20aa5
#
_entry.id   39b6526316f13c3cf70db6f968d20aa5
#
_cell.length_a   1.000
_cell.length_b   1.000
_cell.length_c   1.000
_cell.angle_alpha   90.00
_cell.angle_beta   90.00
_cell.angle_gamma   90.00
#
_symmetry.space_group_name_H-M   'P 1'
#
loop_
_entity.id
_entity.type
_entity.pdbx_description
1 polymer ?
#
loop_
_entity_poly.entity_id
_entity_poly.type
_entity_poly.pdbx_seq_one_letter_code
_entity_poly.pdbx_strand_id
1 'polypeptide(L)'
;MGKFTRAEIERAVENYTKVAEGCSASGDWRPFADLFTEDVVYTEHHYGVFHGREAVRDWIVAVMAPFPHMRFPSDWVAYDDENDAVVLMIRNLLDHPTDPNGEPFWFPNWTRLVYAGDGLFSSEEDIYNPNRDAPGVVGAWLQAGGQLASTEFLQPNA
;
A
#
# COMPACT_ATOMS: atom_id res chain seq x y z
N MET A 1 -19.80 -16.37 10.94
CA MET A 1 -19.35 -16.58 9.56
C MET A 1 -19.61 -15.31 8.79
N GLY A 2 -18.62 -14.85 8.06
CA GLY A 2 -18.72 -13.64 7.23
C GLY A 2 -19.81 -13.74 6.16
N LYS A 3 -20.03 -12.66 5.44
CA LYS A 3 -21.03 -12.55 4.37
C LYS A 3 -20.55 -13.16 3.05
N PHE A 4 -19.21 -13.24 2.88
CA PHE A 4 -18.58 -13.61 1.62
C PHE A 4 -17.77 -14.89 1.75
N THR A 5 -17.58 -15.57 0.64
CA THR A 5 -16.77 -16.78 0.61
C THR A 5 -15.27 -16.45 0.62
N ARG A 6 -14.45 -17.33 1.19
CA ARG A 6 -13.00 -17.26 1.13
C ARG A 6 -12.51 -17.04 -0.31
N ALA A 7 -13.05 -17.77 -1.26
CA ALA A 7 -12.65 -17.68 -2.67
C ALA A 7 -12.97 -16.32 -3.32
N GLU A 8 -14.00 -15.61 -2.86
CA GLU A 8 -14.25 -14.22 -3.31
C GLU A 8 -13.20 -13.27 -2.77
N ILE A 9 -12.86 -13.39 -1.49
CA ILE A 9 -11.85 -12.56 -0.85
C ILE A 9 -10.46 -12.82 -1.47
N GLU A 10 -10.10 -14.08 -1.70
CA GLU A 10 -8.84 -14.45 -2.38
C GLU A 10 -8.71 -13.79 -3.76
N ARG A 11 -9.75 -13.85 -4.59
CA ARG A 11 -9.75 -13.16 -5.90
C ARG A 11 -9.63 -11.64 -5.78
N ALA A 12 -10.25 -11.05 -4.77
CA ALA A 12 -10.11 -9.61 -4.53
C ALA A 12 -8.68 -9.24 -4.09
N VAL A 13 -8.04 -10.06 -3.27
CA VAL A 13 -6.62 -9.88 -2.87
C VAL A 13 -5.68 -10.05 -4.07
N GLU A 14 -5.91 -11.04 -4.94
CA GLU A 14 -5.14 -11.21 -6.18
C GLU A 14 -5.26 -9.96 -7.07
N ASN A 15 -6.48 -9.41 -7.22
CA ASN A 15 -6.69 -8.18 -7.96
C ASN A 15 -6.02 -6.97 -7.30
N TYR A 16 -6.09 -6.85 -5.97
CA TYR A 16 -5.40 -5.81 -5.19
C TYR A 16 -3.89 -5.81 -5.49
N THR A 17 -3.25 -6.97 -5.38
CA THR A 17 -1.82 -7.14 -5.67
C THR A 17 -1.51 -6.75 -7.12
N LYS A 18 -2.30 -7.23 -8.08
CA LYS A 18 -2.10 -6.94 -9.51
C LYS A 18 -2.25 -5.45 -9.83
N VAL A 19 -3.22 -4.77 -9.23
CA VAL A 19 -3.40 -3.32 -9.43
C VAL A 19 -2.22 -2.55 -8.83
N ALA A 20 -1.77 -2.90 -7.62
CA ALA A 20 -0.60 -2.28 -7.00
C ALA A 20 0.68 -2.48 -7.85
N GLU A 21 0.90 -3.68 -8.40
CA GLU A 21 1.99 -3.96 -9.34
C GLU A 21 1.90 -3.10 -10.60
N GLY A 22 0.70 -2.93 -11.16
CA GLY A 22 0.45 -2.05 -12.31
C GLY A 22 0.74 -0.58 -12.01
N CYS A 23 0.36 -0.09 -10.83
CA CYS A 23 0.67 1.26 -10.37
C CYS A 23 2.18 1.46 -10.22
N SER A 24 2.87 0.53 -9.58
CA SER A 24 4.34 0.56 -9.45
C SER A 24 5.05 0.56 -10.80
N ALA A 25 4.60 -0.26 -11.74
CA ALA A 25 5.19 -0.36 -13.06
C ALA A 25 5.01 0.92 -13.88
N SER A 26 3.83 1.53 -13.84
CA SER A 26 3.50 2.74 -14.58
C SER A 26 3.94 4.03 -13.88
N GLY A 27 4.05 4.02 -12.56
CA GLY A 27 4.20 5.22 -11.72
C GLY A 27 2.88 6.00 -11.52
N ASP A 28 1.77 5.51 -12.05
CA ASP A 28 0.44 6.11 -11.88
C ASP A 28 -0.34 5.38 -10.80
N TRP A 29 -0.56 6.03 -9.66
CA TRP A 29 -1.24 5.48 -8.50
C TRP A 29 -2.74 5.76 -8.45
N ARG A 30 -3.28 6.48 -9.41
CA ARG A 30 -4.73 6.77 -9.46
C ARG A 30 -5.60 5.52 -9.49
N PRO A 31 -5.25 4.43 -10.23
CA PRO A 31 -6.06 3.22 -10.26
C PRO A 31 -6.15 2.47 -8.92
N PHE A 32 -5.22 2.69 -7.99
CA PHE A 32 -5.25 2.04 -6.68
C PHE A 32 -6.54 2.34 -5.91
N ALA A 33 -7.06 3.56 -5.99
CA ALA A 33 -8.29 3.94 -5.31
C ALA A 33 -9.54 3.21 -5.85
N ASP A 34 -9.51 2.68 -7.08
CA ASP A 34 -10.63 1.92 -7.66
C ASP A 34 -10.84 0.55 -7.01
N LEU A 35 -9.91 0.11 -6.15
CA LEU A 35 -10.03 -1.09 -5.32
C LEU A 35 -11.03 -0.94 -4.17
N PHE A 36 -11.50 0.27 -3.89
CA PHE A 36 -12.29 0.58 -2.70
C PHE A 36 -13.73 1.00 -3.03
N THR A 37 -14.61 0.82 -2.05
CA THR A 37 -15.98 1.38 -2.11
C THR A 37 -15.97 2.91 -2.12
N GLU A 38 -17.06 3.53 -2.54
CA GLU A 38 -17.16 5.01 -2.56
C GLU A 38 -17.03 5.63 -1.17
N ASP A 39 -17.47 4.91 -0.14
CA ASP A 39 -17.48 5.31 1.26
C ASP A 39 -16.35 4.71 2.09
N VAL A 40 -15.28 4.23 1.47
CA VAL A 40 -14.14 3.61 2.14
C VAL A 40 -13.60 4.45 3.29
N VAL A 41 -13.14 3.77 4.34
CA VAL A 41 -12.33 4.36 5.41
C VAL A 41 -10.92 3.78 5.33
N TYR A 42 -9.95 4.62 5.00
CA TYR A 42 -8.54 4.25 4.92
C TYR A 42 -7.78 4.86 6.08
N THR A 43 -7.21 4.04 6.93
CA THR A 43 -6.43 4.46 8.10
C THR A 43 -4.94 4.24 7.84
N GLU A 44 -4.21 5.33 7.75
CA GLU A 44 -2.76 5.33 7.68
C GLU A 44 -2.22 6.04 8.94
N HIS A 45 -1.48 5.29 9.78
CA HIS A 45 -1.14 5.75 11.13
C HIS A 45 -0.17 6.94 11.19
N HIS A 46 0.49 7.27 10.08
CA HIS A 46 1.35 8.45 9.99
C HIS A 46 0.63 9.66 9.40
N TYR A 47 -0.20 9.43 8.37
CA TYR A 47 -0.84 10.52 7.62
C TYR A 47 -2.27 10.82 8.06
N GLY A 48 -2.97 9.88 8.69
CA GLY A 48 -4.31 10.08 9.21
C GLY A 48 -5.37 9.13 8.63
N VAL A 49 -6.63 9.55 8.72
CA VAL A 49 -7.78 8.77 8.25
C VAL A 49 -8.41 9.48 7.06
N PHE A 50 -8.58 8.74 5.95
CA PHE A 50 -9.16 9.25 4.72
C PHE A 50 -10.54 8.63 4.52
N HIS A 51 -11.54 9.47 4.30
CA HIS A 51 -12.92 9.08 4.10
C HIS A 51 -13.33 9.27 2.65
N GLY A 52 -13.72 8.17 2.00
CA GLY A 52 -14.16 8.14 0.62
C GLY A 52 -13.04 7.89 -0.39
N ARG A 53 -13.42 7.25 -1.50
CA ARG A 53 -12.53 6.80 -2.58
C ARG A 53 -11.67 7.93 -3.14
N GLU A 54 -12.24 9.11 -3.36
CA GLU A 54 -11.50 10.24 -3.95
C GLU A 54 -10.47 10.82 -2.96
N ALA A 55 -10.77 10.85 -1.66
CA ALA A 55 -9.78 11.24 -0.65
C ALA A 55 -8.60 10.26 -0.61
N VAL A 56 -8.85 8.95 -0.76
CA VAL A 56 -7.80 7.94 -0.90
C VAL A 56 -7.01 8.15 -2.18
N ARG A 57 -7.66 8.48 -3.30
CA ARG A 57 -7.00 8.75 -4.59
C ARG A 57 -6.05 9.93 -4.49
N ASP A 58 -6.50 11.04 -3.93
CA ASP A 58 -5.68 12.25 -3.77
C ASP A 58 -4.48 11.97 -2.85
N TRP A 59 -4.71 11.26 -1.76
CA TRP A 59 -3.66 10.91 -0.82
C TRP A 59 -2.62 9.96 -1.43
N ILE A 60 -3.04 8.85 -2.07
CA ILE A 60 -2.09 7.85 -2.60
C ILE A 60 -1.21 8.45 -3.71
N VAL A 61 -1.77 9.32 -4.56
CA VAL A 61 -1.00 10.01 -5.59
C VAL A 61 0.05 10.93 -4.96
N ALA A 62 -0.32 11.68 -3.92
CA ALA A 62 0.58 12.59 -3.24
C ALA A 62 1.69 11.85 -2.47
N VAL A 63 1.35 10.80 -1.72
CA VAL A 63 2.32 10.05 -0.91
C VAL A 63 3.31 9.26 -1.77
N MET A 64 2.86 8.77 -2.93
CA MET A 64 3.69 8.02 -3.85
C MET A 64 4.50 8.88 -4.83
N ALA A 65 4.25 10.19 -4.90
CA ALA A 65 4.96 11.09 -5.82
C ALA A 65 6.50 11.04 -5.70
N PRO A 66 7.11 10.95 -4.51
CA PRO A 66 8.57 10.79 -4.38
C PRO A 66 9.08 9.41 -4.83
N PHE A 67 8.25 8.36 -4.74
CA PHE A 67 8.61 6.96 -4.95
C PHE A 67 7.63 6.23 -5.87
N PRO A 68 7.34 6.74 -7.10
CA PRO A 68 6.24 6.23 -7.93
C PRO A 68 6.40 4.75 -8.31
N HIS A 69 7.61 4.22 -8.28
CA HIS A 69 7.94 2.83 -8.61
C HIS A 69 8.23 1.94 -7.39
N MET A 70 7.90 2.39 -6.17
CA MET A 70 7.95 1.53 -4.99
C MET A 70 7.04 0.32 -5.18
N ARG A 71 7.51 -0.87 -4.80
CA ARG A 71 6.78 -2.13 -4.94
C ARG A 71 6.26 -2.63 -3.60
N PHE A 72 5.18 -3.39 -3.63
CA PHE A 72 4.48 -3.88 -2.44
C PHE A 72 4.24 -5.40 -2.47
N PRO A 73 5.29 -6.22 -2.63
CA PRO A 73 5.13 -7.66 -2.57
C PRO A 73 4.70 -8.13 -1.18
N SER A 74 3.78 -9.09 -1.11
CA SER A 74 3.37 -9.72 0.14
C SER A 74 4.16 -10.98 0.41
N ASP A 75 4.62 -11.14 1.66
CA ASP A 75 5.31 -12.35 2.12
C ASP A 75 4.34 -13.43 2.61
N TRP A 76 3.24 -13.01 3.22
CA TRP A 76 2.17 -13.90 3.66
C TRP A 76 0.83 -13.18 3.75
N VAL A 77 -0.23 -13.97 3.75
CA VAL A 77 -1.62 -13.51 3.86
C VAL A 77 -2.33 -14.35 4.92
N ALA A 78 -3.08 -13.71 5.79
CA ALA A 78 -3.95 -14.34 6.79
C ALA A 78 -5.39 -13.85 6.61
N TYR A 79 -6.33 -14.76 6.67
CA TYR A 79 -7.74 -14.46 6.45
C TYR A 79 -8.54 -14.58 7.76
N ASP A 80 -9.43 -13.63 7.96
CA ASP A 80 -10.45 -13.61 9.02
C ASP A 80 -11.83 -13.78 8.38
N ASP A 81 -12.24 -15.03 8.19
CA ASP A 81 -13.50 -15.39 7.53
C ASP A 81 -14.74 -14.94 8.31
N GLU A 82 -14.63 -14.67 9.59
CA GLU A 82 -15.74 -14.19 10.40
C GLU A 82 -16.07 -12.73 10.15
N ASN A 83 -15.06 -11.94 9.83
CA ASN A 83 -15.18 -10.50 9.64
C ASN A 83 -14.98 -10.06 8.18
N ASP A 84 -14.98 -11.00 7.22
CA ASP A 84 -14.72 -10.74 5.80
C ASP A 84 -13.42 -9.96 5.58
N ALA A 85 -12.40 -10.22 6.41
CA ALA A 85 -11.18 -9.45 6.43
C ALA A 85 -9.95 -10.29 6.07
N VAL A 86 -8.91 -9.59 5.65
CA VAL A 86 -7.61 -10.18 5.33
C VAL A 86 -6.51 -9.27 5.86
N VAL A 87 -5.42 -9.90 6.34
CA VAL A 87 -4.19 -9.21 6.70
C VAL A 87 -3.08 -9.69 5.79
N LEU A 88 -2.40 -8.75 5.16
CA LEU A 88 -1.21 -9.00 4.37
C LEU A 88 0.01 -8.41 5.10
N MET A 89 1.10 -9.16 5.14
CA MET A 89 2.40 -8.56 5.43
C MET A 89 3.06 -8.23 4.10
N ILE A 90 3.20 -6.96 3.82
CA ILE A 90 3.80 -6.44 2.59
C ILE A 90 5.15 -5.79 2.89
N ARG A 91 6.03 -5.80 1.89
CA ARG A 91 7.27 -5.03 1.91
C ARG A 91 7.05 -3.73 1.15
N ASN A 92 7.29 -2.59 1.80
CA ASN A 92 7.47 -1.32 1.09
C ASN A 92 8.89 -1.34 0.52
N LEU A 93 9.03 -1.69 -0.76
CA LEU A 93 10.29 -2.13 -1.35
C LEU A 93 10.75 -1.16 -2.44
N LEU A 94 11.99 -0.69 -2.30
CA LEU A 94 12.73 0.09 -3.30
C LEU A 94 13.83 -0.81 -3.88
N ASP A 95 13.83 -0.98 -5.19
CA ASP A 95 14.90 -1.73 -5.88
C ASP A 95 16.25 -1.04 -5.69
N HIS A 96 17.33 -1.82 -5.73
CA HIS A 96 18.68 -1.24 -5.59
C HIS A 96 18.93 -0.23 -6.73
N PRO A 97 19.29 1.03 -6.41
CA PRO A 97 19.21 2.12 -7.40
C PRO A 97 20.28 2.05 -8.49
N THR A 98 21.40 1.34 -8.25
CA THR A 98 22.55 1.30 -9.15
C THR A 98 22.99 -0.13 -9.52
N ASP A 99 22.47 -1.15 -8.84
CA ASP A 99 22.78 -2.56 -9.12
C ASP A 99 21.48 -3.36 -9.33
N PRO A 100 21.17 -3.78 -10.56
CA PRO A 100 19.95 -4.57 -10.84
C PRO A 100 19.88 -5.92 -10.12
N ASN A 101 21.02 -6.42 -9.62
CA ASN A 101 21.11 -7.66 -8.85
C ASN A 101 21.39 -7.41 -7.36
N GLY A 102 21.44 -6.14 -6.95
CA GLY A 102 21.66 -5.74 -5.57
C GLY A 102 20.45 -6.06 -4.69
N GLU A 103 20.71 -6.26 -3.39
CA GLU A 103 19.64 -6.43 -2.41
C GLU A 103 18.75 -5.19 -2.36
N PRO A 104 17.42 -5.34 -2.42
CA PRO A 104 16.51 -4.21 -2.35
C PRO A 104 16.46 -3.64 -0.94
N PHE A 105 16.01 -2.41 -0.84
CA PHE A 105 15.75 -1.71 0.42
C PHE A 105 14.27 -1.81 0.75
N TRP A 106 13.90 -2.27 1.95
CA TRP A 106 12.49 -2.43 2.28
C TRP A 106 12.22 -2.35 3.79
N PHE A 107 11.01 -2.01 4.13
CA PHE A 107 10.46 -2.10 5.49
C PHE A 107 9.08 -2.78 5.47
N PRO A 108 8.73 -3.50 6.56
CA PRO A 108 7.46 -4.21 6.63
C PRO A 108 6.29 -3.26 6.87
N ASN A 109 5.14 -3.61 6.28
CA ASN A 109 3.85 -3.02 6.56
C ASN A 109 2.81 -4.16 6.68
N TRP A 110 1.96 -4.09 7.69
CA TRP A 110 0.82 -4.98 7.83
C TRP A 110 -0.43 -4.23 7.40
N THR A 111 -1.00 -4.67 6.30
CA THR A 111 -2.21 -4.09 5.73
C THR A 111 -3.40 -4.97 6.07
N ARG A 112 -4.39 -4.40 6.76
CA ARG A 112 -5.67 -5.07 7.00
C ARG A 112 -6.72 -4.50 6.06
N LEU A 113 -7.35 -5.37 5.27
CA LEU A 113 -8.43 -5.05 4.35
C LEU A 113 -9.75 -5.67 4.83
N VAL A 114 -10.87 -4.98 4.67
CA VAL A 114 -12.22 -5.53 4.87
C VAL A 114 -12.94 -5.57 3.53
N TYR A 115 -13.32 -6.76 3.10
CA TYR A 115 -14.00 -6.99 1.84
C TYR A 115 -15.46 -6.59 1.92
N ALA A 116 -15.97 -5.95 0.86
CA ALA A 116 -17.34 -5.42 0.81
C ALA A 116 -18.20 -6.03 -0.31
N GLY A 117 -17.62 -6.94 -1.09
CA GLY A 117 -18.27 -7.50 -2.29
C GLY A 117 -17.81 -6.83 -3.58
N ASP A 118 -18.18 -7.42 -4.70
CA ASP A 118 -17.89 -6.89 -6.06
C ASP A 118 -16.39 -6.61 -6.35
N GLY A 119 -15.50 -7.30 -5.64
CA GLY A 119 -14.05 -7.10 -5.77
C GLY A 119 -13.52 -5.87 -5.02
N LEU A 120 -14.34 -5.20 -4.20
CA LEU A 120 -14.02 -3.95 -3.52
C LEU A 120 -13.79 -4.14 -2.01
N PHE A 121 -12.97 -3.26 -1.43
CA PHE A 121 -12.74 -3.18 0.01
C PHE A 121 -13.37 -1.92 0.60
N SER A 122 -14.02 -2.06 1.76
CA SER A 122 -14.64 -0.95 2.48
C SER A 122 -13.71 -0.27 3.48
N SER A 123 -12.61 -0.93 3.83
CA SER A 123 -11.56 -0.30 4.62
C SER A 123 -10.19 -0.90 4.34
N GLU A 124 -9.17 -0.08 4.56
CA GLU A 124 -7.78 -0.48 4.67
C GLU A 124 -7.17 0.18 5.91
N GLU A 125 -6.30 -0.55 6.60
CA GLU A 125 -5.51 -0.04 7.71
C GLU A 125 -4.07 -0.51 7.57
N ASP A 126 -3.13 0.46 7.49
CA ASP A 126 -1.70 0.23 7.36
C ASP A 126 -0.98 0.41 8.68
N ILE A 127 -0.22 -0.61 9.11
CA ILE A 127 0.51 -0.62 10.37
C ILE A 127 1.99 -0.87 10.11
N TYR A 128 2.80 0.15 10.28
CA TYR A 128 4.26 0.11 10.16
C TYR A 128 4.91 1.10 11.14
N ASN A 129 6.22 1.19 11.14
CA ASN A 129 6.92 2.20 11.96
C ASN A 129 7.39 3.37 11.09
N PRO A 130 6.63 4.48 11.04
CA PRO A 130 6.94 5.63 10.19
C PRO A 130 8.13 6.46 10.69
N ASN A 131 8.49 6.32 11.97
CA ASN A 131 9.53 7.15 12.59
C ASN A 131 10.92 6.50 12.58
N ARG A 132 11.00 5.17 12.45
CA ARG A 132 12.26 4.42 12.48
C ARG A 132 12.53 3.69 11.17
N ASP A 133 11.60 2.81 10.76
CA ASP A 133 11.86 1.86 9.69
C ASP A 133 11.79 2.55 8.32
N ALA A 134 10.74 3.32 8.05
CA ALA A 134 10.60 4.00 6.77
C ALA A 134 11.73 5.02 6.50
N PRO A 135 12.05 5.98 7.40
CA PRO A 135 13.14 6.93 7.14
C PRO A 135 14.50 6.27 7.12
N GLY A 136 14.73 5.19 7.90
CA GLY A 136 15.97 4.43 7.88
C GLY A 136 16.23 3.76 6.54
N VAL A 137 15.21 3.11 5.98
CA VAL A 137 15.28 2.44 4.67
C VAL A 137 15.43 3.44 3.53
N VAL A 138 14.63 4.50 3.52
CA VAL A 138 14.72 5.56 2.50
C VAL A 138 16.09 6.25 2.55
N GLY A 139 16.60 6.56 3.75
CA GLY A 139 17.92 7.15 3.92
C GLY A 139 19.04 6.26 3.37
N ALA A 140 19.00 4.95 3.65
CA ALA A 140 19.98 3.99 3.14
C ALA A 140 19.89 3.87 1.60
N TRP A 141 18.68 3.84 1.03
CA TRP A 141 18.47 3.82 -0.42
C TRP A 141 19.03 5.06 -1.11
N LEU A 142 18.80 6.27 -0.54
CA LEU A 142 19.36 7.53 -1.04
C LEU A 142 20.89 7.52 -1.00
N GLN A 143 21.50 7.02 0.09
CA GLN A 143 22.96 6.87 0.21
C GLN A 143 23.54 5.89 -0.83
N ALA A 144 22.77 4.89 -1.25
CA ALA A 144 23.14 3.96 -2.31
C ALA A 144 22.99 4.54 -3.73
N GLY A 145 22.54 5.80 -3.87
CA GLY A 145 22.37 6.49 -5.16
C GLY A 145 20.92 6.61 -5.62
N GLY A 146 19.95 6.30 -4.76
CA GLY A 146 18.52 6.51 -5.02
C GLY A 146 18.19 7.98 -5.32
N GLN A 147 17.23 8.19 -6.18
CA GLN A 147 16.78 9.53 -6.56
C GLN A 147 15.26 9.65 -6.41
N LEU A 148 14.82 10.68 -5.70
CA LEU A 148 13.41 10.99 -5.55
C LEU A 148 12.85 11.54 -6.87
N ALA A 149 11.67 11.07 -7.28
CA ALA A 149 10.96 11.61 -8.44
C ALA A 149 10.30 12.96 -8.12
N SER A 150 10.02 13.23 -6.85
CA SER A 150 9.53 14.52 -6.35
C SER A 150 10.18 14.81 -4.99
N THR A 151 10.46 16.06 -4.71
CA THR A 151 10.92 16.55 -3.39
C THR A 151 9.77 17.07 -2.52
N GLU A 152 8.55 17.04 -3.05
CA GLU A 152 7.34 17.38 -2.29
C GLU A 152 6.88 16.16 -1.50
N PHE A 153 7.09 16.21 -0.19
CA PHE A 153 6.63 15.19 0.73
C PHE A 153 5.31 15.60 1.36
N LEU A 154 4.35 14.67 1.35
CA LEU A 154 3.12 14.84 2.11
C LEU A 154 3.47 14.96 3.60
N GLN A 155 2.88 15.96 4.27
CA GLN A 155 3.06 16.14 5.72
C GLN A 155 2.03 15.33 6.48
N PRO A 156 2.41 14.72 7.61
CA PRO A 156 1.44 14.07 8.50
C PRO A 156 0.35 15.07 8.92
N ASN A 157 -0.89 14.61 8.95
CA ASN A 157 -1.96 15.40 9.54
C ASN A 157 -1.69 15.54 11.04
N ALA A 158 -1.68 16.78 11.52
CA ALA A 158 -1.46 17.11 12.92
C ALA A 158 -2.65 16.69 13.80
#